data_ec9b5bd17c352ee55cd4390a297266e9
#
_entry.id   ec9b5bd17c352ee55cd4390a297266e9
#
_cell.length_a   1.000
_cell.length_b   1.000
_cell.length_c   1.000
_cell.angle_alpha   90.00
_cell.angle_beta   90.00
_cell.angle_gamma   90.00
#
_symmetry.space_group_name_H-M   'P 1'
#
loop_
_entity.id
_entity.type
_entity.pdbx_description
1 polymer ?
#
loop_
_entity_poly.entity_id
_entity_poly.type
_entity_poly.pdbx_seq_one_letter_code
_entity_poly.pdbx_strand_id
1 'polypeptide(L)'
;MELSIKQTIALDHLEDNTTLELLFGGGAGGGKTALGVYWQLKNRLRYPETRGLIGRAVLKTLKETTLVSLFQIAKMQGLESGKHYKYNGQSNQIEFFNGSVILLKDLFAYPSDPNFDELGSLEITDAFIDEANQVTDKAKNIVRSRIRFKLDEYNLIPKTLYTCNPAKNWVYSDF
;
A
#
# COMPACT_ATOMS: atom_id res chain seq x y z
N MET A 1 2.78 4.91 -17.52
CA MET A 1 1.99 3.65 -17.43
C MET A 1 0.60 3.91 -17.94
N GLU A 2 0.13 3.07 -18.82
CA GLU A 2 -1.23 3.16 -19.31
C GLU A 2 -2.15 2.29 -18.46
N LEU A 3 -3.19 2.89 -17.88
CA LEU A 3 -4.13 2.20 -17.01
C LEU A 3 -5.24 1.53 -17.82
N SER A 4 -5.62 0.30 -17.44
CA SER A 4 -6.82 -0.35 -17.97
C SER A 4 -8.07 0.38 -17.49
N ILE A 5 -9.22 0.07 -18.08
CA ILE A 5 -10.50 0.64 -17.64
C ILE A 5 -10.76 0.30 -16.18
N LYS A 6 -10.53 -0.95 -15.78
CA LYS A 6 -10.73 -1.38 -14.39
C LYS A 6 -9.79 -0.65 -13.42
N GLN A 7 -8.53 -0.47 -13.80
CA GLN A 7 -7.57 0.28 -12.98
C GLN A 7 -7.98 1.75 -12.86
N THR A 8 -8.48 2.36 -13.93
CA THR A 8 -8.94 3.75 -13.91
C THR A 8 -10.13 3.92 -12.97
N ILE A 9 -11.11 3.03 -13.01
CA ILE A 9 -12.26 3.07 -12.11
C ILE A 9 -11.80 2.90 -10.66
N ALA A 10 -10.90 1.96 -10.40
CA ALA A 10 -10.37 1.74 -9.06
C ALA A 10 -9.61 2.98 -8.55
N LEU A 11 -8.81 3.60 -9.41
CA LEU A 11 -8.06 4.80 -9.04
C LEU A 11 -9.00 5.96 -8.71
N ASP A 12 -10.11 6.12 -9.45
CA ASP A 12 -11.12 7.14 -9.16
C ASP A 12 -11.68 6.97 -7.74
N HIS A 13 -11.93 5.72 -7.30
CA HIS A 13 -12.36 5.45 -5.93
C HIS A 13 -11.25 5.73 -4.90
N LEU A 14 -10.00 5.48 -5.26
CA LEU A 14 -8.87 5.77 -4.38
C LEU A 14 -8.60 7.28 -4.25
N GLU A 15 -9.08 8.07 -5.19
CA GLU A 15 -8.88 9.53 -5.19
C GLU A 15 -10.15 10.32 -4.81
N ASP A 16 -11.29 9.65 -4.59
CA ASP A 16 -12.52 10.30 -4.15
C ASP A 16 -12.45 10.68 -2.66
N ASN A 17 -13.50 11.33 -2.16
CA ASN A 17 -13.59 11.74 -0.75
C ASN A 17 -14.65 10.96 0.03
N THR A 18 -15.03 9.78 -0.43
CA THR A 18 -16.07 8.96 0.20
C THR A 18 -15.66 7.51 0.42
N THR A 19 -14.84 6.94 -0.44
CA THR A 19 -14.42 5.54 -0.36
C THR A 19 -13.29 5.37 0.65
N LEU A 20 -13.51 4.56 1.69
CA LEU A 20 -12.52 4.30 2.73
C LEU A 20 -11.70 3.04 2.44
N GLU A 21 -12.34 2.03 1.89
CA GLU A 21 -11.69 0.75 1.58
C GLU A 21 -12.09 0.30 0.18
N LEU A 22 -11.11 -0.20 -0.56
CA LEU A 22 -11.34 -0.74 -1.91
C LEU A 22 -10.68 -2.10 -2.03
N LEU A 23 -11.45 -3.08 -2.47
CA LEU A 23 -10.92 -4.38 -2.87
C LEU A 23 -10.85 -4.44 -4.39
N PHE A 24 -9.64 -4.60 -4.91
CA PHE A 24 -9.39 -4.80 -6.33
C PHE A 24 -8.94 -6.24 -6.54
N GLY A 25 -9.87 -7.07 -6.98
CA GLY A 25 -9.67 -8.49 -7.17
C GLY A 25 -9.61 -8.87 -8.64
N GLY A 26 -9.31 -10.14 -8.89
CA GLY A 26 -9.29 -10.70 -10.22
C GLY A 26 -8.26 -11.80 -10.36
N GLY A 27 -8.25 -12.44 -11.52
CA GLY A 27 -7.26 -13.47 -11.83
C GLY A 27 -5.85 -12.92 -12.05
N ALA A 28 -4.91 -13.83 -12.25
CA ALA A 28 -3.54 -13.47 -12.58
C ALA A 28 -3.50 -12.56 -13.83
N GLY A 29 -2.63 -11.56 -13.81
CA GLY A 29 -2.47 -10.63 -14.93
C GLY A 29 -3.44 -9.46 -14.93
N GLY A 30 -4.25 -9.28 -13.86
CA GLY A 30 -5.20 -8.18 -13.76
C GLY A 30 -4.62 -6.82 -13.41
N GLY A 31 -3.32 -6.69 -13.27
CA GLY A 31 -2.65 -5.42 -12.94
C GLY A 31 -2.88 -4.95 -11.51
N LYS A 32 -3.16 -5.87 -10.61
CA LYS A 32 -3.49 -5.56 -9.21
C LYS A 32 -2.33 -4.88 -8.47
N THR A 33 -1.17 -5.51 -8.48
CA THR A 33 0.02 -4.97 -7.83
C THR A 33 0.45 -3.66 -8.49
N ALA A 34 0.36 -3.59 -9.82
CA ALA A 34 0.70 -2.38 -10.57
C ALA A 34 -0.14 -1.17 -10.14
N LEU A 35 -1.45 -1.38 -9.97
CA LEU A 35 -2.34 -0.31 -9.50
C LEU A 35 -1.93 0.17 -8.10
N GLY A 36 -1.69 -0.75 -7.19
CA GLY A 36 -1.34 -0.41 -5.81
C GLY A 36 -0.04 0.38 -5.70
N VAL A 37 1.01 -0.06 -6.40
CA VAL A 37 2.28 0.65 -6.37
C VAL A 37 2.20 2.00 -7.11
N TYR A 38 1.45 2.07 -8.20
CA TYR A 38 1.21 3.33 -8.91
C TYR A 38 0.52 4.35 -8.00
N TRP A 39 -0.54 3.94 -7.30
CA TRP A 39 -1.26 4.80 -6.37
C TRP A 39 -0.35 5.30 -5.24
N GLN A 40 0.45 4.42 -4.66
CA GLN A 40 1.39 4.78 -3.60
C GLN A 40 2.43 5.80 -4.08
N LEU A 41 3.00 5.58 -5.27
CA LEU A 41 3.95 6.51 -5.86
C LEU A 41 3.31 7.88 -6.13
N LYS A 42 2.12 7.88 -6.70
CA LYS A 42 1.38 9.11 -7.01
C LYS A 42 1.10 9.92 -5.75
N ASN A 43 0.64 9.27 -4.70
CA ASN A 43 0.35 9.93 -3.42
C ASN A 43 1.62 10.50 -2.77
N ARG A 44 2.74 9.79 -2.84
CA ARG A 44 3.98 10.30 -2.25
C ARG A 44 4.50 11.53 -3.00
N LEU A 45 4.41 11.53 -4.30
CA LEU A 45 4.83 12.69 -5.10
C LEU A 45 3.90 13.89 -4.92
N ARG A 46 2.59 13.62 -4.77
CA ARG A 46 1.56 14.65 -4.67
C ARG A 46 1.48 15.31 -3.29
N TYR A 47 1.74 14.54 -2.23
CA TYR A 47 1.57 14.98 -0.84
C TYR A 47 2.89 14.88 -0.08
N PRO A 48 3.67 15.98 -0.03
CA PRO A 48 4.95 15.99 0.70
C PRO A 48 4.80 15.56 2.16
N GLU A 49 5.82 14.90 2.67
CA GLU A 49 5.93 14.46 4.07
C GLU A 49 4.89 13.43 4.53
N THR A 50 4.10 12.89 3.62
CA THR A 50 3.13 11.84 3.96
C THR A 50 3.81 10.48 4.06
N ARG A 51 3.13 9.53 4.69
CA ARG A 51 3.63 8.17 4.92
C ARG A 51 2.64 7.15 4.40
N GLY A 52 3.03 6.44 3.35
CA GLY A 52 2.26 5.31 2.85
C GLY A 52 2.78 4.01 3.43
N LEU A 53 1.91 3.02 3.51
CA LEU A 53 2.30 1.66 3.87
C LEU A 53 2.02 0.74 2.70
N ILE A 54 3.01 -0.08 2.34
CA ILE A 54 2.80 -1.25 1.49
C ILE A 54 3.01 -2.48 2.36
N GLY A 55 1.99 -3.29 2.49
CA GLY A 55 2.00 -4.48 3.32
C GLY A 55 1.73 -5.75 2.53
N ARG A 56 2.29 -6.83 3.00
CA ARG A 56 2.07 -8.19 2.52
C ARG A 56 2.34 -9.14 3.68
N ALA A 57 1.83 -10.37 3.62
CA ALA A 57 1.98 -11.30 4.74
C ALA A 57 3.46 -11.57 5.08
N VAL A 58 4.31 -11.72 4.06
CA VAL A 58 5.73 -12.05 4.24
C VAL A 58 6.60 -10.99 3.57
N LEU A 59 7.52 -10.39 4.34
CA LEU A 59 8.40 -9.33 3.84
C LEU A 59 9.29 -9.79 2.67
N LYS A 60 9.81 -11.02 2.74
CA LYS A 60 10.63 -11.57 1.67
C LYS A 60 9.87 -11.58 0.34
N THR A 61 8.63 -12.05 0.33
CA THR A 61 7.79 -12.09 -0.86
C THR A 61 7.45 -10.67 -1.33
N LEU A 62 7.21 -9.75 -0.41
CA LEU A 62 7.00 -8.34 -0.74
C LEU A 62 8.19 -7.78 -1.53
N LYS A 63 9.41 -8.02 -1.04
CA LYS A 63 10.63 -7.53 -1.70
C LYS A 63 10.88 -8.19 -3.05
N GLU A 64 10.53 -9.46 -3.21
CA GLU A 64 10.76 -10.22 -4.44
C GLU A 64 9.72 -9.91 -5.53
N THR A 65 8.55 -9.41 -5.18
CA THR A 65 7.44 -9.21 -6.12
C THR A 65 6.91 -7.78 -6.13
N THR A 66 6.28 -7.34 -5.05
CA THR A 66 5.64 -6.03 -4.97
C THR A 66 6.64 -4.89 -5.13
N LEU A 67 7.77 -4.98 -4.45
CA LEU A 67 8.83 -3.96 -4.52
C LEU A 67 9.46 -3.90 -5.92
N VAL A 68 9.65 -5.04 -6.57
CA VAL A 68 10.16 -5.10 -7.95
C VAL A 68 9.20 -4.36 -8.90
N SER A 69 7.90 -4.60 -8.75
CA SER A 69 6.88 -3.89 -9.53
C SER A 69 6.92 -2.39 -9.28
N LEU A 70 7.15 -1.98 -8.02
CA LEU A 70 7.26 -0.56 -7.69
C LEU A 70 8.43 0.09 -8.42
N PHE A 71 9.59 -0.53 -8.42
CA PHE A 71 10.75 0.01 -9.13
C PHE A 71 10.52 0.08 -10.65
N GLN A 72 9.86 -0.92 -11.23
CA GLN A 72 9.52 -0.92 -12.65
C GLN A 72 8.60 0.23 -13.00
N ILE A 73 7.55 0.43 -12.22
CA ILE A 73 6.58 1.51 -12.45
C ILE A 73 7.21 2.87 -12.19
N ALA A 74 8.03 3.00 -11.15
CA ALA A 74 8.78 4.24 -10.90
C ALA A 74 9.62 4.63 -12.12
N LYS A 75 10.32 3.68 -12.70
CA LYS A 75 11.12 3.91 -13.91
C LYS A 75 10.24 4.32 -15.10
N MET A 76 9.10 3.67 -15.29
CA MET A 76 8.14 4.01 -16.35
C MET A 76 7.57 5.43 -16.18
N GLN A 77 7.47 5.92 -14.96
CA GLN A 77 7.02 7.28 -14.65
C GLN A 77 8.14 8.31 -14.68
N GLY A 78 9.35 7.91 -15.07
CA GLY A 78 10.48 8.83 -15.15
C GLY A 78 11.17 9.12 -13.83
N LEU A 79 10.90 8.34 -12.79
CA LEU A 79 11.54 8.50 -11.49
C LEU A 79 12.89 7.78 -11.46
N GLU A 80 13.90 8.47 -10.98
CA GLU A 80 15.27 7.96 -10.91
C GLU A 80 15.68 7.72 -9.46
N SER A 81 16.23 6.52 -9.19
CA SER A 81 16.80 6.18 -7.89
C SER A 81 17.99 7.11 -7.59
N GLY A 82 18.05 7.62 -6.38
CA GLY A 82 19.09 8.55 -5.96
C GLY A 82 18.78 10.01 -6.25
N LYS A 83 17.81 10.30 -7.13
CA LYS A 83 17.37 11.65 -7.48
C LYS A 83 15.98 11.95 -6.94
N HIS A 84 15.02 11.09 -7.22
CA HIS A 84 13.62 11.28 -6.82
C HIS A 84 13.25 10.48 -5.59
N TYR A 85 13.90 9.34 -5.40
CA TYR A 85 13.68 8.48 -4.23
C TYR A 85 14.94 7.71 -3.91
N LYS A 86 15.00 7.17 -2.69
CA LYS A 86 16.07 6.29 -2.21
C LYS A 86 15.46 5.13 -1.46
N TYR A 87 15.85 3.91 -1.84
CA TYR A 87 15.44 2.71 -1.11
C TYR A 87 16.43 2.42 0.02
N ASN A 88 15.91 2.30 1.25
CA ASN A 88 16.69 1.90 2.42
C ASN A 88 16.33 0.46 2.79
N GLY A 89 17.21 -0.48 2.48
CA GLY A 89 16.98 -1.91 2.73
C GLY A 89 17.09 -2.31 4.20
N GLN A 90 17.74 -1.50 5.04
CA GLN A 90 17.83 -1.78 6.49
C GLN A 90 16.55 -1.40 7.21
N SER A 91 16.01 -0.23 6.93
CA SER A 91 14.76 0.24 7.54
C SER A 91 13.53 -0.21 6.78
N ASN A 92 13.67 -0.85 5.61
CA ASN A 92 12.59 -1.29 4.75
C ASN A 92 11.63 -0.16 4.41
N GLN A 93 12.18 0.92 3.87
CA GLN A 93 11.38 2.07 3.45
C GLN A 93 11.94 2.71 2.20
N ILE A 94 11.08 3.42 1.48
CA ILE A 94 11.44 4.23 0.33
C ILE A 94 11.25 5.68 0.72
N GLU A 95 12.32 6.46 0.64
CA GLU A 95 12.36 7.86 1.01
C GLU A 95 12.33 8.72 -0.25
N PHE A 96 11.39 9.67 -0.31
CA PHE A 96 11.24 10.54 -1.47
C PHE A 96 11.85 11.91 -1.22
N PHE A 97 12.23 12.59 -2.29
CA PHE A 97 12.87 13.90 -2.26
C PHE A 97 12.06 14.98 -1.53
N ASN A 98 10.74 14.81 -1.44
CA ASN A 98 9.84 15.77 -0.79
C ASN A 98 9.54 15.42 0.68
N GLY A 99 10.29 14.49 1.26
CA GLY A 99 10.13 14.09 2.66
C GLY A 99 9.08 13.01 2.89
N SER A 100 8.32 12.62 1.86
CA SER A 100 7.38 11.52 2.01
C SER A 100 8.11 10.17 2.01
N VAL A 101 7.47 9.15 2.56
CA VAL A 101 8.03 7.79 2.63
C VAL A 101 6.99 6.74 2.35
N ILE A 102 7.43 5.58 1.86
CA ILE A 102 6.64 4.35 1.84
C ILE A 102 7.30 3.38 2.81
N LEU A 103 6.53 2.91 3.79
CA LEU A 103 6.97 1.88 4.73
C LEU A 103 6.60 0.51 4.17
N LEU A 104 7.56 -0.40 4.15
CA LEU A 104 7.35 -1.78 3.69
C LEU A 104 7.22 -2.66 4.92
N LYS A 105 6.07 -3.30 5.11
CA LYS A 105 5.76 -4.05 6.32
C LYS A 105 5.27 -5.46 6.01
N ASP A 106 5.75 -6.43 6.77
CA ASP A 106 5.13 -7.73 6.81
C ASP A 106 3.97 -7.72 7.82
N LEU A 107 2.90 -8.41 7.44
CA LEU A 107 1.66 -8.42 8.21
C LEU A 107 1.36 -9.83 8.75
N PHE A 108 2.39 -10.64 8.86
CA PHE A 108 2.28 -11.98 9.42
C PHE A 108 2.11 -11.94 10.95
N ALA A 109 1.27 -12.82 11.47
CA ALA A 109 1.05 -12.93 12.92
C ALA A 109 2.19 -13.72 13.57
N TYR A 110 3.27 -13.05 13.94
CA TYR A 110 4.41 -13.70 14.60
C TYR A 110 4.05 -14.08 16.05
N PRO A 111 4.45 -15.28 16.50
CA PRO A 111 4.25 -15.66 17.92
C PRO A 111 4.92 -14.72 18.91
N SER A 112 6.02 -14.05 18.50
CA SER A 112 6.74 -13.08 19.34
C SER A 112 6.01 -11.74 19.47
N ASP A 113 5.04 -11.46 18.59
CA ASP A 113 4.25 -10.22 18.61
C ASP A 113 2.79 -10.54 18.24
N PRO A 114 2.07 -11.27 19.10
CA PRO A 114 0.71 -11.74 18.79
C PRO A 114 -0.32 -10.62 18.70
N ASN A 115 -0.02 -9.45 19.24
CA ASN A 115 -0.91 -8.28 19.23
C ASN A 115 -0.51 -7.22 18.21
N PHE A 116 0.49 -7.49 17.36
CA PHE A 116 0.99 -6.53 16.35
C PHE A 116 1.38 -5.19 16.98
N ASP A 117 2.10 -5.19 18.10
CA ASP A 117 2.46 -3.96 18.81
C ASP A 117 3.31 -3.03 17.97
N GLU A 118 4.25 -3.58 17.20
CA GLU A 118 5.08 -2.78 16.28
C GLU A 118 4.22 -2.09 15.22
N LEU A 119 3.29 -2.83 14.60
CA LEU A 119 2.37 -2.30 13.61
C LEU A 119 1.43 -1.26 14.24
N GLY A 120 0.98 -1.50 15.46
CA GLY A 120 0.10 -0.60 16.21
C GLY A 120 0.74 0.72 16.63
N SER A 121 2.05 0.87 16.49
CA SER A 121 2.76 2.12 16.80
C SER A 121 2.90 3.05 15.60
N LEU A 122 2.47 2.64 14.41
CA LEU A 122 2.65 3.42 13.19
C LEU A 122 1.68 4.59 13.09
N GLU A 123 2.11 5.62 12.36
CA GLU A 123 1.29 6.74 11.94
C GLU A 123 1.42 6.85 10.42
N ILE A 124 0.36 6.55 9.68
CA ILE A 124 0.38 6.51 8.22
C ILE A 124 -0.75 7.32 7.60
N THR A 125 -0.59 7.68 6.33
CA THR A 125 -1.55 8.47 5.57
C THR A 125 -2.50 7.59 4.74
N ASP A 126 -1.98 6.50 4.20
CA ASP A 126 -2.74 5.54 3.40
C ASP A 126 -2.05 4.17 3.41
N ALA A 127 -2.74 3.14 2.97
CA ALA A 127 -2.19 1.78 2.98
C ALA A 127 -2.61 1.00 1.74
N PHE A 128 -1.66 0.21 1.23
CA PHE A 128 -1.86 -0.79 0.19
C PHE A 128 -1.45 -2.16 0.73
N ILE A 129 -2.39 -3.09 0.81
CA ILE A 129 -2.14 -4.46 1.25
C ILE A 129 -2.25 -5.39 0.05
N ASP A 130 -1.11 -5.90 -0.39
CA ASP A 130 -1.02 -6.82 -1.53
C ASP A 130 -1.20 -8.26 -1.05
N GLU A 131 -1.82 -9.10 -1.87
CA GLU A 131 -2.19 -10.48 -1.51
C GLU A 131 -2.93 -10.52 -0.17
N ALA A 132 -3.96 -9.69 -0.03
CA ALA A 132 -4.66 -9.46 1.22
C ALA A 132 -5.34 -10.72 1.78
N ASN A 133 -5.62 -11.71 0.91
CA ASN A 133 -6.17 -12.99 1.33
C ASN A 133 -5.23 -13.80 2.25
N GLN A 134 -3.95 -13.45 2.29
CA GLN A 134 -2.94 -14.09 3.16
C GLN A 134 -2.77 -13.35 4.50
N VAL A 135 -3.47 -12.24 4.69
CA VAL A 135 -3.35 -11.39 5.88
C VAL A 135 -4.57 -11.60 6.77
N THR A 136 -4.35 -11.62 8.09
CA THR A 136 -5.44 -11.82 9.06
C THR A 136 -6.33 -10.58 9.16
N ASP A 137 -7.56 -10.79 9.57
CA ASP A 137 -8.50 -9.70 9.85
C ASP A 137 -7.99 -8.76 10.94
N LYS A 138 -7.32 -9.32 11.95
CA LYS A 138 -6.72 -8.55 13.03
C LYS A 138 -5.67 -7.57 12.51
N ALA A 139 -4.77 -8.01 11.64
CA ALA A 139 -3.76 -7.14 11.03
C ALA A 139 -4.40 -6.03 10.20
N LYS A 140 -5.42 -6.37 9.40
CA LYS A 140 -6.20 -5.40 8.63
C LYS A 140 -6.76 -4.29 9.52
N ASN A 141 -7.39 -4.67 10.64
CA ASN A 141 -8.02 -3.71 11.54
C ASN A 141 -6.99 -2.78 12.20
N ILE A 142 -5.83 -3.32 12.55
CA ILE A 142 -4.74 -2.51 13.13
C ILE A 142 -4.22 -1.51 12.10
N VAL A 143 -3.96 -1.94 10.87
CA VAL A 143 -3.52 -1.04 9.80
C VAL A 143 -4.51 0.11 9.61
N ARG A 144 -5.80 -0.20 9.50
CA ARG A 144 -6.85 0.82 9.36
C ARG A 144 -6.81 1.84 10.50
N SER A 145 -6.62 1.39 11.72
CA SER A 145 -6.59 2.26 12.90
C SER A 145 -5.40 3.23 12.90
N ARG A 146 -4.36 2.95 12.11
CA ARG A 146 -3.16 3.77 12.04
C ARG A 146 -3.19 4.81 10.92
N ILE A 147 -4.21 4.80 10.06
CA ILE A 147 -4.34 5.75 8.95
C ILE A 147 -4.96 7.04 9.49
N ARG A 148 -4.11 7.94 9.96
CA ARG A 148 -4.52 9.21 10.56
C ARG A 148 -3.49 10.33 10.40
N PHE A 149 -2.36 10.06 9.74
CA PHE A 149 -1.25 11.00 9.66
C PHE A 149 -1.42 11.98 8.49
N LYS A 150 -1.41 13.27 8.78
CA LYS A 150 -1.48 14.38 7.81
C LYS A 150 -2.71 14.38 6.90
N LEU A 151 -3.81 13.76 7.34
CA LEU A 151 -5.03 13.73 6.55
C LEU A 151 -5.66 15.12 6.43
N ASP A 152 -5.76 15.85 7.53
CA ASP A 152 -6.38 17.19 7.55
C ASP A 152 -5.59 18.21 6.73
N GLU A 153 -4.28 18.11 6.71
CA GLU A 153 -3.42 19.04 5.99
C GLU A 153 -3.67 19.03 4.48
N TYR A 154 -4.09 17.89 3.94
CA TYR A 154 -4.32 17.71 2.51
C TYR A 154 -5.78 17.44 2.16
N ASN A 155 -6.69 17.58 3.13
CA ASN A 155 -8.12 17.24 2.96
C ASN A 155 -8.31 15.80 2.46
N LEU A 156 -7.54 14.87 3.03
CA LEU A 156 -7.62 13.45 2.70
C LEU A 156 -8.49 12.71 3.69
N ILE A 157 -9.11 11.63 3.22
CA ILE A 157 -9.80 10.67 4.07
C ILE A 157 -8.95 9.41 4.19
N PRO A 158 -9.12 8.60 5.26
CA PRO A 158 -8.39 7.34 5.36
C PRO A 158 -8.73 6.42 4.19
N LYS A 159 -7.71 5.82 3.58
CA LYS A 159 -7.93 4.88 2.47
C LYS A 159 -7.04 3.67 2.59
N THR A 160 -7.63 2.50 2.36
CA THR A 160 -6.91 1.23 2.25
C THR A 160 -7.30 0.55 0.95
N LEU A 161 -6.29 0.17 0.18
CA LEU A 161 -6.46 -0.67 -1.01
C LEU A 161 -6.04 -2.10 -0.65
N TYR A 162 -6.93 -3.05 -0.94
CA TYR A 162 -6.63 -4.47 -0.84
C TYR A 162 -6.61 -5.07 -2.23
N THR A 163 -5.59 -5.87 -2.53
CA THR A 163 -5.52 -6.62 -3.79
C THR A 163 -5.36 -8.09 -3.49
N CYS A 164 -6.09 -8.93 -4.19
CA CYS A 164 -6.00 -10.38 -4.01
C CYS A 164 -6.70 -11.14 -5.12
N ASN A 165 -6.39 -12.43 -5.20
CA ASN A 165 -7.26 -13.37 -5.90
C ASN A 165 -8.46 -13.69 -4.99
N PRO A 166 -9.66 -13.91 -5.54
CA PRO A 166 -10.83 -14.25 -4.73
C PRO A 166 -10.56 -15.49 -3.86
N ALA A 167 -10.84 -15.37 -2.55
CA ALA A 167 -10.71 -16.44 -1.58
C ALA A 167 -11.78 -16.28 -0.50
N LYS A 168 -12.23 -17.41 0.07
CA LYS A 168 -13.21 -17.40 1.16
C LYS A 168 -12.50 -17.19 2.50
N ASN A 169 -12.25 -15.93 2.83
CA ASN A 169 -11.70 -15.52 4.12
C ASN A 169 -12.31 -14.16 4.50
N TRP A 170 -11.69 -13.43 5.44
CA TRP A 170 -12.21 -12.12 5.88
C TRP A 170 -12.35 -11.11 4.72
N VAL A 171 -11.45 -11.17 3.75
CA VAL A 171 -11.51 -10.28 2.57
C VAL A 171 -12.78 -10.56 1.77
N TYR A 172 -13.06 -11.82 1.53
CA TYR A 172 -14.23 -12.23 0.76
C TYR A 172 -15.54 -11.91 1.49
N SER A 173 -15.59 -12.10 2.80
CA SER A 173 -16.80 -11.86 3.59
C SER A 173 -17.04 -10.36 3.85
N ASP A 174 -16.01 -9.52 3.86
CA ASP A 174 -16.16 -8.08 4.08
C ASP A 174 -16.61 -7.32 2.82
N PHE A 175 -16.39 -7.90 1.67
CA PHE A 175 -16.71 -7.33 0.38
C PHE A 175 -17.59 -8.26 -0.46
#